data_5013f74f090dd844b1f714a2ee4e7518
#
_entry.id   5013f74f090dd844b1f714a2ee4e7518
#
_cell.length_a   1.000
_cell.length_b   1.000
_cell.length_c   1.000
_cell.angle_alpha   90.00
_cell.angle_beta   90.00
_cell.angle_gamma   90.00
#
_symmetry.space_group_name_H-M   'P 1'
#
loop_
_entity.id
_entity.type
_entity.pdbx_description
1 polymer ?
#
loop_
_entity_poly.entity_id
_entity_poly.type
_entity_poly.pdbx_seq_one_letter_code
_entity_poly.pdbx_strand_id
1 'polypeptide(L)'
;MRYDDAKGFDGLIMWAASLRGPKAAPGEYFVKLNVNSESMETNFTILKDPRSLSSNSDLKEQFGFLISIRDKINTIHKSIEEIRSTRNQLNNLKDKLDENHTEINGMIDEINTKISKIEKELYQTKNRSGQDPLNFPIRLNNKLAHLTSVASVGNYKPTDQMYDVRDELLILIDKELESWKSIKSTDLERLNTTIIKNNIQLISIN
;
A
#
# COMPACT_ATOMS: atom_id res chain seq x y z
N MET A 1 -18.65 12.25 -9.68
CA MET A 1 -17.21 12.49 -9.59
C MET A 1 -16.61 11.57 -8.54
N ARG A 2 -15.38 11.06 -8.77
CA ARG A 2 -14.65 10.19 -7.83
C ARG A 2 -13.19 10.62 -7.78
N TYR A 3 -12.58 10.35 -6.65
CA TYR A 3 -11.12 10.42 -6.49
C TYR A 3 -10.47 9.19 -7.12
N ASP A 4 -9.17 9.29 -7.37
CA ASP A 4 -8.39 8.19 -7.95
C ASP A 4 -8.48 6.93 -7.10
N ASP A 5 -8.47 5.79 -7.76
CA ASP A 5 -8.43 4.48 -7.14
C ASP A 5 -7.11 4.29 -6.36
N ALA A 6 -7.12 3.41 -5.37
CA ALA A 6 -5.88 2.95 -4.79
C ALA A 6 -5.04 2.20 -5.84
N LYS A 7 -3.72 2.43 -5.84
CA LYS A 7 -2.80 1.76 -6.76
C LYS A 7 -2.68 0.28 -6.41
N GLY A 8 -2.81 -0.57 -7.41
CA GLY A 8 -2.43 -1.97 -7.31
C GLY A 8 -0.93 -2.16 -7.54
N PHE A 9 -0.48 -3.40 -7.49
CA PHE A 9 0.85 -3.85 -7.91
C PHE A 9 0.72 -5.10 -8.78
N ASP A 10 1.77 -5.44 -9.51
CA ASP A 10 1.74 -6.59 -10.40
C ASP A 10 1.49 -7.92 -9.66
N GLY A 11 0.56 -8.71 -10.17
CA GLY A 11 0.12 -9.97 -9.56
C GLY A 11 -0.77 -9.80 -8.33
N LEU A 12 -1.34 -8.62 -8.07
CA LEU A 12 -2.27 -8.40 -6.96
C LEU A 12 -3.54 -9.23 -7.13
N ILE A 13 -3.83 -10.09 -6.16
CA ILE A 13 -5.08 -10.85 -6.05
C ILE A 13 -5.76 -10.48 -4.74
N MET A 14 -7.00 -10.02 -4.82
CA MET A 14 -7.80 -9.62 -3.67
C MET A 14 -9.17 -10.32 -3.70
N TRP A 15 -9.76 -10.54 -2.54
CA TRP A 15 -11.07 -11.17 -2.37
C TRP A 15 -12.08 -10.22 -1.76
N ALA A 16 -13.21 -10.03 -2.43
CA ALA A 16 -14.32 -9.19 -1.95
C ALA A 16 -13.90 -7.79 -1.47
N ALA A 17 -12.84 -7.25 -2.03
CA ALA A 17 -12.25 -5.96 -1.67
C ALA A 17 -12.26 -5.01 -2.86
N SER A 18 -12.25 -3.71 -2.59
CA SER A 18 -12.28 -2.68 -3.62
C SER A 18 -11.14 -1.69 -3.44
N LEU A 19 -10.41 -1.43 -4.53
CA LEU A 19 -9.44 -0.33 -4.61
C LEU A 19 -10.07 0.98 -5.07
N ARG A 20 -11.38 0.95 -5.37
CA ARG A 20 -12.07 2.09 -5.97
C ARG A 20 -12.03 3.32 -5.08
N GLY A 21 -11.63 4.45 -5.67
CA GLY A 21 -11.58 5.74 -4.98
C GLY A 21 -12.97 6.20 -4.51
N PRO A 22 -13.05 6.98 -3.43
CA PRO A 22 -14.32 7.44 -2.89
C PRO A 22 -15.03 8.42 -3.84
N LYS A 23 -16.34 8.51 -3.73
CA LYS A 23 -17.11 9.59 -4.36
C LYS A 23 -16.74 10.91 -3.70
N ALA A 24 -16.65 11.97 -4.48
CA ALA A 24 -16.49 13.33 -3.97
C ALA A 24 -17.70 13.68 -3.08
N ALA A 25 -17.44 14.24 -1.89
CA ALA A 25 -18.49 14.70 -0.99
C ALA A 25 -19.16 15.97 -1.54
N PRO A 26 -20.39 16.31 -1.16
CA PRO A 26 -20.98 17.60 -1.48
C PRO A 26 -20.13 18.76 -0.97
N GLY A 27 -19.92 19.77 -1.81
CA GLY A 27 -19.07 20.94 -1.49
C GLY A 27 -18.59 21.68 -2.71
N GLU A 28 -17.78 22.69 -2.49
CA GLU A 28 -17.13 23.46 -3.55
C GLU A 28 -15.84 22.80 -4.01
N TYR A 29 -15.59 22.82 -5.31
CA TYR A 29 -14.42 22.26 -5.98
C TYR A 29 -13.90 23.23 -7.04
N PHE A 30 -12.61 23.12 -7.33
CA PHE A 30 -11.94 23.89 -8.36
C PHE A 30 -11.54 22.99 -9.52
N VAL A 31 -11.70 23.50 -10.73
CA VAL A 31 -11.20 22.88 -11.95
C VAL A 31 -10.13 23.79 -12.53
N LYS A 32 -8.95 23.24 -12.75
CA LYS A 32 -7.85 23.91 -13.39
C LYS A 32 -7.56 23.24 -14.74
N LEU A 33 -7.69 24.00 -15.80
CA LEU A 33 -7.34 23.60 -17.15
C LEU A 33 -5.97 24.19 -17.51
N ASN A 34 -5.03 23.35 -17.85
CA ASN A 34 -3.71 23.74 -18.36
C ASN A 34 -3.63 23.35 -19.84
N VAL A 35 -3.41 24.33 -20.70
CA VAL A 35 -3.23 24.16 -22.16
C VAL A 35 -1.98 24.92 -22.59
N ASN A 36 -0.97 24.19 -23.05
CA ASN A 36 0.36 24.73 -23.32
C ASN A 36 0.93 25.46 -22.09
N SER A 37 1.16 26.78 -22.20
CA SER A 37 1.65 27.65 -21.11
C SER A 37 0.54 28.41 -20.38
N GLU A 38 -0.71 28.27 -20.80
CA GLU A 38 -1.87 28.97 -20.23
C GLU A 38 -2.57 28.10 -19.20
N SER A 39 -3.09 28.74 -18.16
CA SER A 39 -3.86 28.06 -17.09
C SER A 39 -5.12 28.86 -16.78
N MET A 40 -6.25 28.19 -16.80
CA MET A 40 -7.55 28.74 -16.39
C MET A 40 -8.11 27.96 -15.23
N GLU A 41 -8.74 28.65 -14.29
CA GLU A 41 -9.36 28.04 -13.11
C GLU A 41 -10.80 28.53 -12.96
N THR A 42 -11.69 27.61 -12.59
CA THR A 42 -13.08 27.93 -12.22
C THR A 42 -13.52 27.04 -11.06
N ASN A 43 -14.55 27.46 -10.36
CA ASN A 43 -15.15 26.65 -9.30
C ASN A 43 -16.49 26.05 -9.76
N PHE A 44 -16.89 24.99 -9.09
CA PHE A 44 -18.23 24.39 -9.21
C PHE A 44 -18.62 23.74 -7.89
N THR A 45 -19.92 23.54 -7.70
CA THR A 45 -20.46 22.94 -6.50
C THR A 45 -21.03 21.54 -6.78
N ILE A 46 -20.62 20.54 -6.01
CA ILE A 46 -21.27 19.23 -5.99
C ILE A 46 -22.40 19.30 -4.97
N LEU A 47 -23.62 19.12 -5.45
CA LEU A 47 -24.81 19.11 -4.61
C LEU A 47 -25.10 17.68 -4.10
N LYS A 48 -25.65 17.59 -2.89
CA LYS A 48 -26.19 16.36 -2.35
C LYS A 48 -27.42 15.93 -3.16
N ASP A 49 -27.58 14.61 -3.41
CA ASP A 49 -28.82 14.06 -3.95
C ASP A 49 -29.99 14.42 -3.01
N PRO A 50 -31.01 15.16 -3.47
CA PRO A 50 -32.14 15.59 -2.61
C PRO A 50 -32.92 14.42 -2.03
N ARG A 51 -32.86 13.23 -2.63
CA ARG A 51 -33.48 12.01 -2.14
C ARG A 51 -32.72 11.33 -1.01
N SER A 52 -31.44 11.68 -0.80
CA SER A 52 -30.66 11.13 0.30
C SER A 52 -31.08 11.72 1.63
N LEU A 53 -31.34 10.85 2.61
CA LEU A 53 -31.66 11.24 3.99
C LEU A 53 -30.41 11.68 4.79
N SER A 54 -29.20 11.31 4.33
CA SER A 54 -27.96 11.68 5.00
C SER A 54 -27.67 13.16 4.90
N SER A 55 -27.06 13.73 5.92
CA SER A 55 -26.60 15.11 5.93
C SER A 55 -25.31 15.28 5.09
N ASN A 56 -24.96 16.52 4.76
CA ASN A 56 -23.67 16.82 4.14
C ASN A 56 -22.50 16.43 5.05
N SER A 57 -22.70 16.49 6.37
CA SER A 57 -21.69 16.04 7.34
C SER A 57 -21.45 14.54 7.26
N ASP A 58 -22.53 13.74 7.20
CA ASP A 58 -22.40 12.27 7.07
C ASP A 58 -21.65 11.87 5.81
N LEU A 59 -21.91 12.55 4.69
CA LEU A 59 -21.24 12.28 3.43
C LEU A 59 -19.78 12.71 3.43
N LYS A 60 -19.42 13.78 4.12
CA LYS A 60 -18.03 14.19 4.34
C LYS A 60 -17.30 13.20 5.24
N GLU A 61 -17.97 12.71 6.28
CA GLU A 61 -17.42 11.70 7.19
C GLU A 61 -17.15 10.38 6.46
N GLN A 62 -18.12 9.90 5.64
CA GLN A 62 -17.93 8.74 4.77
C GLN A 62 -16.73 8.93 3.82
N PHE A 63 -16.64 10.10 3.20
CA PHE A 63 -15.54 10.44 2.33
C PHE A 63 -14.19 10.39 3.07
N GLY A 64 -14.09 11.05 4.24
CA GLY A 64 -12.87 11.06 5.06
C GLY A 64 -12.43 9.66 5.49
N PHE A 65 -13.38 8.81 5.86
CA PHE A 65 -13.11 7.41 6.18
C PHE A 65 -12.54 6.64 4.98
N LEU A 66 -13.21 6.71 3.84
CA LEU A 66 -12.82 5.99 2.63
C LEU A 66 -11.48 6.47 2.04
N ILE A 67 -11.23 7.79 2.07
CA ILE A 67 -9.97 8.35 1.56
C ILE A 67 -8.78 7.93 2.44
N SER A 68 -8.97 7.88 3.77
CA SER A 68 -7.93 7.42 4.69
C SER A 68 -7.54 5.96 4.45
N ILE A 69 -8.52 5.10 4.15
CA ILE A 69 -8.29 3.70 3.79
C ILE A 69 -7.53 3.60 2.46
N ARG A 70 -7.97 4.33 1.42
CA ARG A 70 -7.31 4.36 0.12
C ARG A 70 -5.84 4.75 0.24
N ASP A 71 -5.55 5.80 1.00
CA ASP A 71 -4.19 6.31 1.16
C ASP A 71 -3.30 5.32 1.93
N LYS A 72 -3.86 4.64 2.96
CA LYS A 72 -3.15 3.58 3.66
C LYS A 72 -2.88 2.38 2.75
N ILE A 73 -3.82 1.97 1.91
CA ILE A 73 -3.63 0.91 0.92
C ILE A 73 -2.50 1.27 -0.06
N ASN A 74 -2.45 2.52 -0.54
CA ASN A 74 -1.35 3.00 -1.37
C ASN A 74 0.01 2.84 -0.68
N THR A 75 0.08 3.17 0.60
CA THR A 75 1.30 3.01 1.41
C THR A 75 1.71 1.54 1.53
N ILE A 76 0.75 0.65 1.81
CA ILE A 76 1.00 -0.79 1.89
C ILE A 76 1.52 -1.33 0.57
N HIS A 77 0.83 -1.04 -0.53
CA HIS A 77 1.17 -1.57 -1.85
C HIS A 77 2.54 -1.06 -2.32
N LYS A 78 2.84 0.23 -2.11
CA LYS A 78 4.17 0.77 -2.37
C LYS A 78 5.25 0.05 -1.57
N SER A 79 5.01 -0.23 -0.28
CA SER A 79 5.96 -0.96 0.56
C SER A 79 6.18 -2.39 0.08
N ILE A 80 5.14 -3.06 -0.42
CA ILE A 80 5.26 -4.41 -1.01
C ILE A 80 6.13 -4.37 -2.29
N GLU A 81 5.92 -3.38 -3.16
CA GLU A 81 6.75 -3.18 -4.36
C GLU A 81 8.22 -2.90 -3.99
N GLU A 82 8.47 -2.03 -3.00
CA GLU A 82 9.82 -1.76 -2.48
C GLU A 82 10.46 -3.04 -1.93
N ILE A 83 9.76 -3.83 -1.12
CA ILE A 83 10.22 -5.11 -0.56
C ILE A 83 10.60 -6.09 -1.68
N ARG A 84 9.76 -6.23 -2.70
CA ARG A 84 10.02 -7.12 -3.84
C ARG A 84 11.23 -6.67 -4.65
N SER A 85 11.33 -5.36 -4.92
CA SER A 85 12.49 -4.78 -5.60
C SER A 85 13.78 -5.00 -4.81
N THR A 86 13.74 -4.76 -3.50
CA THR A 86 14.90 -5.00 -2.61
C THR A 86 15.29 -6.48 -2.60
N ARG A 87 14.34 -7.39 -2.49
CA ARG A 87 14.60 -8.85 -2.56
C ARG A 87 15.30 -9.23 -3.85
N ASN A 88 14.85 -8.71 -4.99
CA ASN A 88 15.46 -8.98 -6.28
C ASN A 88 16.91 -8.46 -6.33
N GLN A 89 17.17 -7.27 -5.79
CA GLN A 89 18.54 -6.71 -5.71
C GLN A 89 19.44 -7.57 -4.81
N LEU A 90 18.94 -8.00 -3.65
CA LEU A 90 19.68 -8.87 -2.72
C LEU A 90 20.00 -10.22 -3.35
N ASN A 91 19.06 -10.83 -4.04
CA ASN A 91 19.27 -12.10 -4.72
C ASN A 91 20.29 -11.94 -5.86
N ASN A 92 20.16 -10.90 -6.68
CA ASN A 92 21.11 -10.61 -7.75
C ASN A 92 22.54 -10.34 -7.21
N LEU A 93 22.66 -9.71 -6.04
CA LEU A 93 23.93 -9.55 -5.37
C LEU A 93 24.49 -10.90 -4.91
N LYS A 94 23.67 -11.71 -4.25
CA LYS A 94 24.04 -13.05 -3.75
C LYS A 94 24.54 -13.94 -4.87
N ASP A 95 23.89 -13.93 -6.04
CA ASP A 95 24.26 -14.72 -7.23
C ASP A 95 25.65 -14.32 -7.81
N LYS A 96 26.14 -13.12 -7.49
CA LYS A 96 27.47 -12.62 -7.92
C LYS A 96 28.57 -12.85 -6.90
N LEU A 97 28.22 -13.20 -5.68
CA LEU A 97 29.16 -13.45 -4.60
C LEU A 97 29.63 -14.91 -4.62
N ASP A 98 30.90 -15.13 -4.30
CA ASP A 98 31.44 -16.46 -4.09
C ASP A 98 31.20 -16.95 -2.65
N GLU A 99 31.62 -18.21 -2.38
CA GLU A 99 31.46 -18.84 -1.07
C GLU A 99 32.30 -18.16 0.04
N ASN A 100 33.29 -17.34 -0.32
CA ASN A 100 34.14 -16.65 0.65
C ASN A 100 33.46 -15.46 1.32
N HIS A 101 32.37 -14.94 0.71
CA HIS A 101 31.59 -13.81 1.24
C HIS A 101 30.52 -14.26 2.24
N THR A 102 30.83 -15.20 3.15
CA THR A 102 29.90 -15.83 4.10
C THR A 102 29.14 -14.80 4.95
N GLU A 103 29.82 -13.75 5.43
CA GLU A 103 29.21 -12.68 6.25
C GLU A 103 28.11 -11.96 5.45
N ILE A 104 28.41 -11.54 4.23
CA ILE A 104 27.44 -10.79 3.39
C ILE A 104 26.29 -11.68 2.98
N ASN A 105 26.56 -12.93 2.60
CA ASN A 105 25.52 -13.90 2.28
C ASN A 105 24.58 -14.14 3.48
N GLY A 106 25.12 -14.24 4.69
CA GLY A 106 24.35 -14.34 5.92
C GLY A 106 23.46 -13.12 6.17
N MET A 107 23.99 -11.91 5.96
CA MET A 107 23.20 -10.67 6.07
C MET A 107 22.07 -10.60 5.04
N ILE A 108 22.32 -11.01 3.80
CA ILE A 108 21.30 -11.09 2.74
C ILE A 108 20.18 -12.04 3.14
N ASP A 109 20.49 -13.23 3.64
CA ASP A 109 19.52 -14.24 4.04
C ASP A 109 18.68 -13.76 5.25
N GLU A 110 19.32 -13.08 6.20
CA GLU A 110 18.63 -12.47 7.35
C GLU A 110 17.61 -11.40 6.87
N ILE A 111 18.06 -10.48 6.01
CA ILE A 111 17.19 -9.43 5.46
C ILE A 111 16.04 -10.05 4.65
N ASN A 112 16.33 -11.00 3.77
CA ASN A 112 15.31 -11.69 2.97
C ASN A 112 14.27 -12.40 3.86
N THR A 113 14.68 -12.96 4.98
CA THR A 113 13.79 -13.58 5.96
C THR A 113 12.88 -12.54 6.60
N LYS A 114 13.44 -11.40 7.06
CA LYS A 114 12.70 -10.31 7.69
C LYS A 114 11.67 -9.70 6.72
N ILE A 115 12.08 -9.32 5.51
CA ILE A 115 11.17 -8.71 4.52
C ILE A 115 10.09 -9.67 4.03
N SER A 116 10.41 -10.96 3.95
CA SER A 116 9.42 -11.98 3.59
C SER A 116 8.34 -12.16 4.66
N LYS A 117 8.69 -11.99 5.95
CA LYS A 117 7.72 -12.02 7.05
C LYS A 117 6.77 -10.82 6.95
N ILE A 118 7.30 -9.61 6.75
CA ILE A 118 6.50 -8.39 6.58
C ILE A 118 5.54 -8.52 5.40
N GLU A 119 6.05 -8.94 4.22
CA GLU A 119 5.21 -9.10 3.03
C GLU A 119 4.06 -10.09 3.28
N LYS A 120 4.32 -11.22 3.94
CA LYS A 120 3.32 -12.24 4.24
C LYS A 120 2.23 -11.76 5.21
N GLU A 121 2.53 -10.84 6.12
CA GLU A 121 1.52 -10.24 6.98
C GLU A 121 0.68 -9.20 6.22
N LEU A 122 1.31 -8.39 5.36
CA LEU A 122 0.64 -7.37 4.58
C LEU A 122 -0.20 -7.96 3.44
N TYR A 123 0.29 -9.00 2.75
CA TYR A 123 -0.30 -9.57 1.54
C TYR A 123 -0.23 -11.11 1.51
N GLN A 124 -1.25 -11.75 0.94
CA GLN A 124 -1.25 -13.21 0.75
C GLN A 124 -0.40 -13.62 -0.46
N THR A 125 0.85 -14.00 -0.19
CA THR A 125 1.84 -14.33 -1.21
C THR A 125 1.64 -15.70 -1.89
N LYS A 126 0.72 -16.52 -1.39
CA LYS A 126 0.43 -17.86 -1.95
C LYS A 126 -0.59 -17.84 -3.09
N ASN A 127 -1.36 -16.76 -3.22
CA ASN A 127 -2.36 -16.64 -4.27
C ASN A 127 -1.72 -16.65 -5.66
N ARG A 128 -2.27 -17.46 -6.58
CA ARG A 128 -1.92 -17.53 -8.00
C ARG A 128 -3.14 -17.30 -8.89
N SER A 129 -4.34 -17.49 -8.37
CA SER A 129 -5.61 -17.28 -9.06
C SER A 129 -6.61 -16.52 -8.17
N GLY A 130 -7.65 -15.96 -8.78
CA GLY A 130 -8.71 -15.24 -8.06
C GLY A 130 -9.52 -16.11 -7.09
N GLN A 131 -9.43 -17.45 -7.15
CA GLN A 131 -10.12 -18.39 -6.27
C GLN A 131 -9.26 -18.87 -5.09
N ASP A 132 -7.96 -18.62 -5.11
CA ASP A 132 -7.04 -19.07 -4.06
C ASP A 132 -7.34 -18.50 -2.66
N PRO A 133 -7.96 -17.32 -2.50
CA PRO A 133 -8.41 -16.85 -1.18
C PRO A 133 -9.38 -17.77 -0.45
N LEU A 134 -10.03 -18.71 -1.14
CA LEU A 134 -10.82 -19.77 -0.52
C LEU A 134 -9.96 -20.79 0.26
N ASN A 135 -8.69 -20.95 -0.14
CA ASN A 135 -7.74 -21.87 0.46
C ASN A 135 -6.72 -21.17 1.36
N PHE A 136 -6.40 -19.90 1.05
CA PHE A 136 -5.41 -19.10 1.76
C PHE A 136 -6.05 -17.85 2.34
N PRO A 137 -6.04 -17.67 3.68
CA PRO A 137 -6.72 -16.55 4.32
C PRO A 137 -6.18 -15.20 3.82
N ILE A 138 -7.10 -14.26 3.62
CA ILE A 138 -6.78 -12.89 3.24
C ILE A 138 -5.91 -12.20 4.30
N ARG A 139 -5.05 -11.28 3.89
CA ARG A 139 -4.11 -10.55 4.73
C ARG A 139 -4.52 -9.09 4.94
N LEU A 140 -3.67 -8.32 5.64
CA LEU A 140 -4.01 -6.98 6.14
C LEU A 140 -4.47 -6.02 5.05
N ASN A 141 -3.79 -5.99 3.88
CA ASN A 141 -4.21 -5.12 2.77
C ASN A 141 -5.63 -5.44 2.31
N ASN A 142 -5.96 -6.72 2.17
CA ASN A 142 -7.28 -7.16 1.71
C ASN A 142 -8.36 -6.88 2.77
N LYS A 143 -8.04 -7.14 4.06
CA LYS A 143 -8.96 -6.84 5.17
C LYS A 143 -9.30 -5.36 5.23
N LEU A 144 -8.27 -4.49 5.10
CA LEU A 144 -8.48 -3.04 5.08
C LEU A 144 -9.28 -2.61 3.84
N ALA A 145 -8.95 -3.12 2.65
CA ALA A 145 -9.65 -2.79 1.42
C ALA A 145 -11.11 -3.30 1.41
N HIS A 146 -11.43 -4.35 2.17
CA HIS A 146 -12.81 -4.82 2.32
C HIS A 146 -13.70 -3.77 2.99
N LEU A 147 -13.16 -2.98 3.93
CA LEU A 147 -13.90 -1.86 4.53
C LEU A 147 -14.35 -0.82 3.50
N THR A 148 -13.57 -0.61 2.41
CA THR A 148 -14.01 0.25 1.30
C THR A 148 -15.28 -0.30 0.66
N SER A 149 -15.37 -1.62 0.46
CA SER A 149 -16.56 -2.25 -0.10
C SER A 149 -17.79 -2.06 0.81
N VAL A 150 -17.62 -2.24 2.11
CA VAL A 150 -18.70 -2.13 3.10
C VAL A 150 -19.13 -0.67 3.30
N ALA A 151 -18.19 0.24 3.55
CA ALA A 151 -18.47 1.64 3.87
C ALA A 151 -18.95 2.46 2.67
N SER A 152 -18.75 1.99 1.43
CA SER A 152 -19.24 2.66 0.22
C SER A 152 -20.67 2.24 -0.19
N VAL A 153 -21.28 1.30 0.52
CA VAL A 153 -22.67 0.91 0.29
C VAL A 153 -23.60 2.01 0.80
N GLY A 154 -24.42 2.56 -0.09
CA GLY A 154 -25.31 3.66 0.23
C GLY A 154 -24.60 5.00 0.45
N ASN A 155 -25.30 5.92 1.08
CA ASN A 155 -24.83 7.28 1.38
C ASN A 155 -24.95 7.53 2.89
N TYR A 156 -24.29 6.71 3.70
CA TYR A 156 -24.38 6.77 5.15
C TYR A 156 -22.99 7.05 5.74
N LYS A 157 -22.96 7.70 6.90
CA LYS A 157 -21.70 7.80 7.65
C LYS A 157 -21.23 6.40 8.08
N PRO A 158 -19.93 6.15 8.22
CA PRO A 158 -19.42 4.91 8.78
C PRO A 158 -19.95 4.69 10.19
N THR A 159 -20.17 3.44 10.57
CA THR A 159 -20.54 3.10 11.95
C THR A 159 -19.31 3.12 12.87
N ASP A 160 -19.55 3.22 14.19
CA ASP A 160 -18.46 3.16 15.18
C ASP A 160 -17.66 1.85 15.03
N GLN A 161 -18.32 0.73 14.75
CA GLN A 161 -17.66 -0.56 14.52
C GLN A 161 -16.75 -0.57 13.29
N MET A 162 -17.08 0.20 12.25
CA MET A 162 -16.17 0.34 11.09
C MET A 162 -14.90 1.11 11.47
N TYR A 163 -15.01 2.12 12.32
CA TYR A 163 -13.85 2.83 12.87
C TYR A 163 -13.01 1.93 13.75
N ASP A 164 -13.62 1.18 14.66
CA ASP A 164 -12.91 0.25 15.54
C ASP A 164 -12.11 -0.78 14.75
N VAL A 165 -12.75 -1.44 13.77
CA VAL A 165 -12.06 -2.42 12.90
C VAL A 165 -10.95 -1.79 12.07
N ARG A 166 -11.19 -0.58 11.51
CA ARG A 166 -10.14 0.15 10.79
C ARG A 166 -8.94 0.41 11.69
N ASP A 167 -9.17 0.92 12.88
CA ASP A 167 -8.11 1.35 13.80
C ASP A 167 -7.30 0.14 14.31
N GLU A 168 -7.95 -0.98 14.61
CA GLU A 168 -7.26 -2.24 14.91
C GLU A 168 -6.38 -2.71 13.73
N LEU A 169 -6.89 -2.65 12.51
CA LEU A 169 -6.11 -3.01 11.32
C LEU A 169 -4.93 -2.04 11.09
N LEU A 170 -5.13 -0.74 11.33
CA LEU A 170 -4.06 0.25 11.18
C LEU A 170 -2.92 0.00 12.16
N ILE A 171 -3.19 -0.37 13.42
CA ILE A 171 -2.16 -0.74 14.41
C ILE A 171 -1.29 -1.89 13.88
N LEU A 172 -1.92 -2.94 13.36
CA LEU A 172 -1.20 -4.09 12.82
C LEU A 172 -0.39 -3.74 11.56
N ILE A 173 -0.98 -2.94 10.67
CA ILE A 173 -0.33 -2.48 9.43
C ILE A 173 0.87 -1.59 9.76
N ASP A 174 0.69 -0.62 10.64
CA ASP A 174 1.74 0.35 10.97
C ASP A 174 2.93 -0.33 11.64
N LYS A 175 2.71 -1.36 12.44
CA LYS A 175 3.79 -2.21 12.99
C LYS A 175 4.65 -2.83 11.87
N GLU A 176 4.05 -3.37 10.83
CA GLU A 176 4.78 -3.97 9.73
C GLU A 176 5.49 -2.90 8.86
N LEU A 177 4.85 -1.75 8.64
CA LEU A 177 5.43 -0.62 7.91
C LEU A 177 6.64 -0.01 8.66
N GLU A 178 6.56 0.13 9.99
CA GLU A 178 7.69 0.59 10.80
C GLU A 178 8.82 -0.46 10.83
N SER A 179 8.49 -1.75 10.85
CA SER A 179 9.48 -2.82 10.72
C SER A 179 10.23 -2.73 9.38
N TRP A 180 9.51 -2.48 8.29
CA TRP A 180 10.13 -2.24 6.98
C TRP A 180 11.02 -0.99 6.96
N LYS A 181 10.56 0.09 7.54
CA LYS A 181 11.33 1.33 7.65
C LYS A 181 12.62 1.11 8.45
N SER A 182 12.57 0.36 9.56
CA SER A 182 13.74 0.00 10.36
C SER A 182 14.75 -0.83 9.56
N ILE A 183 14.28 -1.83 8.79
CA ILE A 183 15.16 -2.63 7.92
C ILE A 183 15.89 -1.74 6.90
N LYS A 184 15.18 -0.78 6.28
CA LYS A 184 15.79 0.17 5.34
C LYS A 184 16.90 1.00 5.98
N SER A 185 16.64 1.55 7.16
CA SER A 185 17.57 2.48 7.83
C SER A 185 18.67 1.80 8.64
N THR A 186 18.57 0.49 8.89
CA THR A 186 19.53 -0.23 9.74
C THR A 186 20.17 -1.39 9.01
N ASP A 187 19.38 -2.38 8.61
CA ASP A 187 19.93 -3.63 8.05
C ASP A 187 20.54 -3.40 6.66
N LEU A 188 19.85 -2.65 5.78
CA LEU A 188 20.35 -2.33 4.44
C LEU A 188 21.56 -1.39 4.49
N GLU A 189 21.56 -0.41 5.38
CA GLU A 189 22.72 0.48 5.57
C GLU A 189 23.94 -0.29 6.08
N ARG A 190 23.74 -1.22 7.03
CA ARG A 190 24.81 -2.10 7.50
C ARG A 190 25.35 -2.98 6.39
N LEU A 191 24.46 -3.57 5.58
CA LEU A 191 24.85 -4.38 4.42
C LEU A 191 25.66 -3.55 3.41
N ASN A 192 25.18 -2.37 3.03
CA ASN A 192 25.86 -1.47 2.10
C ASN A 192 27.28 -1.10 2.61
N THR A 193 27.39 -0.79 3.90
CA THR A 193 28.69 -0.48 4.52
C THR A 193 29.64 -1.68 4.45
N THR A 194 29.13 -2.89 4.68
CA THR A 194 29.94 -4.12 4.62
C THR A 194 30.39 -4.43 3.18
N ILE A 195 29.53 -4.23 2.20
CA ILE A 195 29.85 -4.36 0.76
C ILE A 195 31.01 -3.43 0.38
N ILE A 196 30.93 -2.16 0.78
CA ILE A 196 31.99 -1.15 0.50
C ILE A 196 33.31 -1.56 1.16
N LYS A 197 33.29 -1.98 2.43
CA LYS A 197 34.49 -2.42 3.16
C LYS A 197 35.21 -3.61 2.51
N ASN A 198 34.45 -4.49 1.90
CA ASN A 198 34.97 -5.67 1.21
C ASN A 198 35.37 -5.41 -0.26
N ASN A 199 35.30 -4.16 -0.73
CA ASN A 199 35.60 -3.75 -2.10
C ASN A 199 34.85 -4.58 -3.17
N ILE A 200 33.63 -4.96 -2.89
CA ILE A 200 32.81 -5.77 -3.81
C ILE A 200 32.35 -4.88 -4.96
N GLN A 201 32.74 -5.27 -6.17
CA GLN A 201 32.39 -4.60 -7.41
C GLN A 201 30.99 -5.08 -7.87
N LEU A 202 29.98 -4.20 -7.80
CA LEU A 202 28.60 -4.53 -8.14
C LEU A 202 28.36 -4.62 -9.66
N ILE A 203 29.20 -3.96 -10.45
CA ILE A 203 29.14 -3.96 -11.92
C ILE A 203 30.54 -4.33 -12.43
N SER A 204 30.65 -5.42 -13.18
CA SER A 204 31.84 -5.78 -13.96
C SER A 204 31.57 -5.48 -15.44
N ILE A 205 32.45 -4.72 -16.07
CA ILE A 205 32.49 -4.59 -17.52
C ILE A 205 33.41 -5.72 -18.01
N ASN A 206 32.84 -6.75 -18.65
CA ASN A 206 33.59 -7.78 -19.39
C ASN A 206 33.80 -7.33 -20.81
#